data_b1cb8972c397824ae12972bd0d3ce40e
#
_entry.id   b1cb8972c397824ae12972bd0d3ce40e
#
_cell.length_a   1.000
_cell.length_b   1.000
_cell.length_c   1.000
_cell.angle_alpha   90.00
_cell.angle_beta   90.00
_cell.angle_gamma   90.00
#
_symmetry.space_group_name_H-M   'P 1'
#
loop_
_entity.id
_entity.type
_entity.pdbx_description
1 polymer ?
#
loop_
_entity_poly.entity_id
_entity_poly.type
_entity_poly.pdbx_seq_one_letter_code
_entity_poly.pdbx_strand_id
1 'polypeptide(L)'
;MNKNEKEMPFWEHLEELRWCLIKSIVSVFIFSFIVYVNWDFFLKILLNPSESLNIKLNLQVLKITSMFVIKISCSLLLGIIFSLPIILYQIWSFVNPALNKNFKLSIIFLTLFGSIFFIIGICFGYYILVPFSLDFFSSLIPVTFNIEHNFTLDNYLYFVLWLSFLCGLIFQLPVISLYLTKIGLLTSAFLQHYRK
;
A
#
# COMPACT_ATOMS: atom_id res chain seq x y z
N MET A 1 29.65 34.94 -13.43
CA MET A 1 29.01 34.03 -14.41
C MET A 1 29.65 32.67 -14.27
N ASN A 2 29.09 31.77 -13.51
CA ASN A 2 29.44 30.34 -13.52
C ASN A 2 28.17 29.53 -13.49
N LYS A 3 27.58 29.29 -14.67
CA LYS A 3 26.57 28.32 -14.95
C LYS A 3 27.26 26.94 -15.04
N ASN A 4 27.32 26.23 -13.95
CA ASN A 4 27.48 24.79 -13.93
C ASN A 4 26.25 24.23 -13.25
N GLU A 5 25.07 24.47 -13.83
CA GLU A 5 23.92 23.56 -13.68
C GLU A 5 24.35 22.29 -14.42
N LYS A 6 24.85 21.31 -13.68
CA LYS A 6 25.04 19.96 -14.19
C LYS A 6 23.62 19.42 -14.42
N GLU A 7 23.12 19.61 -15.63
CA GLU A 7 22.10 18.72 -16.17
C GLU A 7 22.69 17.31 -16.08
N MET A 8 22.14 16.46 -15.22
CA MET A 8 22.60 15.07 -15.13
C MET A 8 22.41 14.46 -16.52
N PRO A 9 23.45 13.88 -17.13
CA PRO A 9 23.31 13.23 -18.42
C PRO A 9 22.26 12.12 -18.26
N PHE A 10 21.42 11.94 -19.25
CA PHE A 10 20.32 10.97 -19.28
C PHE A 10 20.74 9.56 -18.77
N TRP A 11 21.96 9.16 -19.05
CA TRP A 11 22.53 7.89 -18.62
C TRP A 11 22.72 7.78 -17.10
N GLU A 12 23.15 8.85 -16.44
CA GLU A 12 23.29 8.89 -14.97
C GLU A 12 21.93 8.78 -14.29
N HIS A 13 20.90 9.41 -14.85
CA HIS A 13 19.54 9.32 -14.32
C HIS A 13 18.94 7.91 -14.46
N LEU A 14 19.22 7.20 -15.56
CA LEU A 14 18.85 5.79 -15.72
C LEU A 14 19.57 4.87 -14.73
N GLU A 15 20.82 5.16 -14.43
CA GLU A 15 21.57 4.40 -13.43
C GLU A 15 21.00 4.61 -12.02
N GLU A 16 20.63 5.83 -11.66
CA GLU A 16 19.91 6.11 -10.40
C GLU A 16 18.58 5.35 -10.32
N LEU A 17 17.79 5.34 -11.39
CA LEU A 17 16.53 4.57 -11.44
C LEU A 17 16.78 3.09 -11.17
N ARG A 18 17.79 2.51 -11.82
CA ARG A 18 18.16 1.10 -11.61
C ARG A 18 18.45 0.81 -10.14
N TRP A 19 19.26 1.65 -9.47
CA TRP A 19 19.60 1.46 -8.08
C TRP A 19 18.42 1.68 -7.13
N CYS A 20 17.52 2.63 -7.43
CA CYS A 20 16.28 2.82 -6.68
C CYS A 20 15.37 1.59 -6.78
N LEU A 21 15.21 1.02 -7.98
CA LEU A 21 14.41 -0.19 -8.20
C LEU A 21 15.01 -1.40 -7.46
N ILE A 22 16.32 -1.62 -7.57
CA ILE A 22 17.00 -2.73 -6.87
C ILE A 22 16.79 -2.62 -5.36
N LYS A 23 17.02 -1.44 -4.76
CA LYS A 23 16.83 -1.22 -3.32
C LYS A 23 15.38 -1.45 -2.90
N SER A 24 14.42 -1.00 -3.69
CA SER A 24 12.98 -1.21 -3.44
C SER A 24 12.62 -2.69 -3.48
N ILE A 25 13.06 -3.42 -4.50
CA ILE A 25 12.81 -4.86 -4.63
C ILE A 25 13.46 -5.64 -3.48
N VAL A 26 14.70 -5.35 -3.14
CA VAL A 26 15.40 -5.99 -2.02
C VAL A 26 14.66 -5.73 -0.71
N SER A 27 14.18 -4.51 -0.47
CA SER A 27 13.39 -4.22 0.73
C SER A 27 12.10 -5.03 0.79
N VAL A 28 11.38 -5.18 -0.33
CA VAL A 28 10.18 -6.03 -0.41
C VAL A 28 10.52 -7.48 -0.04
N PHE A 29 11.58 -8.04 -0.61
CA PHE A 29 11.98 -9.43 -0.30
C PHE A 29 12.34 -9.63 1.16
N ILE A 30 13.07 -8.68 1.77
CA ILE A 30 13.45 -8.75 3.19
C ILE A 30 12.19 -8.75 4.07
N PHE A 31 11.27 -7.80 3.85
CA PHE A 31 10.03 -7.74 4.64
C PHE A 31 9.11 -8.95 4.38
N SER A 32 9.01 -9.41 3.14
CA SER A 32 8.24 -10.63 2.81
C SER A 32 8.81 -11.86 3.54
N PHE A 33 10.12 -11.98 3.63
CA PHE A 33 10.76 -13.07 4.36
C PHE A 33 10.48 -12.98 5.86
N ILE A 34 10.55 -11.79 6.46
CA ILE A 34 10.22 -11.57 7.87
C ILE A 34 8.76 -11.99 8.16
N VAL A 35 7.83 -11.57 7.31
CA VAL A 35 6.40 -11.93 7.43
C VAL A 35 6.22 -13.44 7.27
N TYR A 36 6.90 -14.07 6.30
CA TYR A 36 6.81 -15.50 6.04
C TYR A 36 7.24 -16.34 7.25
N VAL A 37 8.32 -15.94 7.94
CA VAL A 37 8.82 -16.61 9.15
C VAL A 37 7.86 -16.42 10.33
N ASN A 38 7.25 -15.24 10.45
CA ASN A 38 6.30 -14.91 11.53
C ASN A 38 4.84 -15.07 11.10
N TRP A 39 4.54 -15.99 10.19
CA TRP A 39 3.23 -16.13 9.55
C TRP A 39 2.06 -16.23 10.55
N ASP A 40 2.20 -17.02 11.61
CA ASP A 40 1.12 -17.27 12.55
C ASP A 40 0.66 -16.00 13.29
N PHE A 41 1.59 -15.07 13.54
CA PHE A 41 1.28 -13.78 14.13
C PHE A 41 0.45 -12.91 13.16
N PHE A 42 0.87 -12.82 11.90
CA PHE A 42 0.16 -12.03 10.88
C PHE A 42 -1.18 -12.64 10.52
N LEU A 43 -1.28 -13.96 10.46
CA LEU A 43 -2.54 -14.65 10.22
C LEU A 43 -3.59 -14.32 11.29
N LYS A 44 -3.21 -14.32 12.57
CA LYS A 44 -4.11 -13.93 13.67
C LYS A 44 -4.62 -12.50 13.50
N ILE A 45 -3.74 -11.56 13.13
CA ILE A 45 -4.15 -10.19 12.86
C ILE A 45 -5.15 -10.16 11.70
N LEU A 46 -4.88 -10.86 10.60
CA LEU A 46 -5.77 -10.84 9.43
C LEU A 46 -7.13 -11.49 9.70
N LEU A 47 -7.21 -12.44 10.62
CA LEU A 47 -8.48 -13.10 10.99
C LEU A 47 -9.30 -12.29 12.00
N ASN A 48 -8.70 -11.36 12.73
CA ASN A 48 -9.38 -10.59 13.77
C ASN A 48 -10.67 -9.87 13.30
N PRO A 49 -10.74 -9.24 12.09
CA PRO A 49 -11.98 -8.64 11.64
C PRO A 49 -13.16 -9.61 11.50
N SER A 50 -12.90 -10.89 11.17
CA SER A 50 -13.95 -11.92 11.07
C SER A 50 -14.48 -12.35 12.43
N GLU A 51 -13.65 -12.29 13.48
CA GLU A 51 -14.05 -12.65 14.85
C GLU A 51 -14.86 -11.52 15.53
N SER A 52 -14.62 -10.28 15.14
CA SER A 52 -15.31 -9.10 15.70
C SER A 52 -16.75 -8.93 15.19
N LEU A 53 -17.13 -9.66 14.14
CA LEU A 53 -18.49 -9.63 13.59
C LEU A 53 -19.44 -10.52 14.42
N ASN A 54 -20.67 -10.05 14.60
CA ASN A 54 -21.74 -10.84 15.23
C ASN A 54 -22.15 -12.09 14.42
N ILE A 55 -21.62 -12.24 13.22
CA ILE A 55 -21.89 -13.34 12.30
C ILE A 55 -20.69 -14.26 12.29
N LYS A 56 -20.87 -15.52 12.72
CA LYS A 56 -19.83 -16.55 12.63
C LYS A 56 -19.58 -16.88 11.17
N LEU A 57 -18.51 -16.32 10.61
CA LEU A 57 -18.06 -16.69 9.26
C LEU A 57 -17.38 -18.06 9.33
N ASN A 58 -17.95 -19.05 8.63
CA ASN A 58 -17.32 -20.36 8.50
C ASN A 58 -16.25 -20.28 7.40
N LEU A 59 -14.98 -20.05 7.81
CA LEU A 59 -13.86 -20.02 6.88
C LEU A 59 -13.41 -21.44 6.55
N GLN A 60 -13.41 -21.80 5.28
CA GLN A 60 -13.07 -23.14 4.79
C GLN A 60 -11.87 -23.10 3.86
N VAL A 61 -11.03 -24.14 3.94
CA VAL A 61 -9.92 -24.36 3.02
C VAL A 61 -10.35 -25.43 2.04
N LEU A 62 -10.57 -25.06 0.78
CA LEU A 62 -11.13 -25.98 -0.23
C LEU A 62 -10.04 -26.79 -0.95
N LYS A 63 -8.81 -26.31 -1.03
CA LYS A 63 -7.72 -26.97 -1.75
C LYS A 63 -6.56 -27.26 -0.79
N ILE A 64 -5.94 -28.42 -0.90
CA ILE A 64 -4.79 -28.83 -0.08
C ILE A 64 -3.63 -27.84 -0.21
N THR A 65 -3.42 -27.32 -1.42
CA THR A 65 -2.34 -26.36 -1.71
C THR A 65 -2.66 -24.92 -1.29
N SER A 66 -3.91 -24.60 -0.94
CA SER A 66 -4.33 -23.22 -0.61
C SER A 66 -3.49 -22.62 0.50
N MET A 67 -3.24 -23.32 1.59
CA MET A 67 -2.45 -22.80 2.72
C MET A 67 -1.04 -22.37 2.32
N PHE A 68 -0.39 -23.13 1.44
CA PHE A 68 0.94 -22.80 0.95
C PHE A 68 0.92 -21.55 0.06
N VAL A 69 -0.02 -21.51 -0.89
CA VAL A 69 -0.19 -20.35 -1.79
C VAL A 69 -0.57 -19.10 -1.02
N ILE A 70 -1.51 -19.20 -0.08
CA ILE A 70 -1.90 -18.09 0.81
C ILE A 70 -0.70 -17.56 1.57
N LYS A 71 0.07 -18.44 2.22
CA LYS A 71 1.23 -18.03 3.01
C LYS A 71 2.23 -17.22 2.19
N ILE A 72 2.57 -17.68 0.98
CA ILE A 72 3.50 -16.97 0.10
C ILE A 72 2.91 -15.64 -0.39
N SER A 73 1.69 -15.67 -0.92
CA SER A 73 1.08 -14.49 -1.52
C SER A 73 0.79 -13.39 -0.50
N CYS A 74 0.25 -13.75 0.68
CA CYS A 74 0.00 -12.79 1.75
C CYS A 74 1.31 -12.24 2.34
N SER A 75 2.35 -13.08 2.47
CA SER A 75 3.67 -12.60 2.92
C SER A 75 4.26 -11.62 1.92
N LEU A 76 4.08 -11.82 0.63
CA LEU A 76 4.54 -10.90 -0.40
C LEU A 76 3.77 -9.58 -0.37
N LEU A 77 2.45 -9.61 -0.26
CA LEU A 77 1.61 -8.41 -0.15
C LEU A 77 1.92 -7.61 1.12
N LEU A 78 2.01 -8.26 2.27
CA LEU A 78 2.41 -7.61 3.52
C LEU A 78 3.84 -7.08 3.44
N GLY A 79 4.75 -7.79 2.75
CA GLY A 79 6.10 -7.32 2.48
C GLY A 79 6.13 -6.02 1.68
N ILE A 80 5.27 -5.88 0.66
CA ILE A 80 5.08 -4.63 -0.09
C ILE A 80 4.57 -3.53 0.85
N ILE A 81 3.56 -3.82 1.67
CA ILE A 81 2.98 -2.88 2.63
C ILE A 81 4.05 -2.34 3.58
N PHE A 82 4.85 -3.21 4.20
CA PHE A 82 5.89 -2.80 5.16
C PHE A 82 7.10 -2.14 4.49
N SER A 83 7.39 -2.46 3.23
CA SER A 83 8.48 -1.82 2.48
C SER A 83 8.10 -0.45 1.91
N LEU A 84 6.82 -0.07 1.94
CA LEU A 84 6.33 1.15 1.28
C LEU A 84 7.03 2.43 1.75
N PRO A 85 7.38 2.65 3.03
CA PRO A 85 8.17 3.81 3.44
C PRO A 85 9.51 3.90 2.71
N ILE A 86 10.18 2.76 2.50
CA ILE A 86 11.46 2.69 1.78
C ILE A 86 11.23 2.95 0.28
N ILE A 87 10.18 2.37 -0.30
CA ILE A 87 9.80 2.59 -1.69
C ILE A 87 9.50 4.07 -1.94
N LEU A 88 8.71 4.71 -1.08
CA LEU A 88 8.42 6.13 -1.16
C LEU A 88 9.70 6.98 -1.09
N TYR A 89 10.60 6.65 -0.17
CA TYR A 89 11.89 7.34 -0.08
C TYR A 89 12.69 7.22 -1.38
N GLN A 90 12.75 6.03 -1.97
CA GLN A 90 13.46 5.81 -3.24
C GLN A 90 12.81 6.60 -4.39
N ILE A 91 11.48 6.60 -4.48
CA ILE A 91 10.75 7.36 -5.50
C ILE A 91 11.04 8.87 -5.36
N TRP A 92 10.91 9.42 -4.15
CA TRP A 92 11.16 10.85 -3.92
C TRP A 92 12.62 11.23 -4.13
N SER A 93 13.56 10.35 -3.76
CA SER A 93 14.99 10.52 -3.99
C SER A 93 15.33 10.56 -5.48
N PHE A 94 14.69 9.72 -6.28
CA PHE A 94 14.85 9.67 -7.73
C PHE A 94 14.29 10.92 -8.43
N VAL A 95 13.15 11.43 -7.98
CA VAL A 95 12.50 12.60 -8.60
C VAL A 95 13.20 13.92 -8.20
N ASN A 96 13.91 13.95 -7.06
CA ASN A 96 14.51 15.15 -6.50
C ASN A 96 15.71 15.77 -7.29
N PRO A 97 16.60 15.03 -7.98
CA PRO A 97 17.69 15.64 -8.74
C PRO A 97 17.22 16.57 -9.85
N ALA A 98 16.02 16.36 -10.36
CA ALA A 98 15.37 17.27 -11.31
C ALA A 98 14.98 18.62 -10.70
N LEU A 99 15.09 18.76 -9.35
CA LEU A 99 14.66 19.91 -8.58
C LEU A 99 15.79 20.36 -7.67
N ASN A 100 16.26 21.58 -7.81
CA ASN A 100 17.30 22.31 -7.08
C ASN A 100 17.82 21.74 -5.73
N LYS A 101 19.13 21.87 -5.49
CA LYS A 101 19.99 21.27 -4.44
C LYS A 101 19.59 21.44 -2.96
N ASN A 102 18.59 22.22 -2.61
CA ASN A 102 18.24 22.54 -1.21
C ASN A 102 17.11 21.67 -0.62
N PHE A 103 16.64 20.60 -1.30
CA PHE A 103 15.43 19.87 -0.96
C PHE A 103 15.63 18.57 -0.15
N LYS A 104 16.84 18.23 0.30
CA LYS A 104 17.06 16.95 1.05
C LYS A 104 16.18 16.81 2.30
N LEU A 105 16.01 17.88 3.08
CA LEU A 105 15.11 17.88 4.23
C LEU A 105 13.64 17.71 3.82
N SER A 106 13.23 18.30 2.70
CA SER A 106 11.87 18.16 2.17
C SER A 106 11.54 16.71 1.78
N ILE A 107 12.50 15.94 1.27
CA ILE A 107 12.27 14.53 0.93
C ILE A 107 12.01 13.70 2.17
N ILE A 108 12.80 13.89 3.24
CA ILE A 108 12.62 13.15 4.48
C ILE A 108 11.24 13.46 5.09
N PHE A 109 10.87 14.74 5.15
CA PHE A 109 9.53 15.14 5.62
C PHE A 109 8.41 14.57 4.76
N LEU A 110 8.56 14.59 3.44
CA LEU A 110 7.56 14.07 2.52
C LEU A 110 7.41 12.55 2.65
N THR A 111 8.53 11.83 2.79
CA THR A 111 8.52 10.38 3.01
C THR A 111 7.88 10.03 4.35
N LEU A 112 8.23 10.74 5.42
CA LEU A 112 7.65 10.53 6.75
C LEU A 112 6.14 10.79 6.72
N PHE A 113 5.72 11.92 6.14
CA PHE A 113 4.33 12.31 6.03
C PHE A 113 3.55 11.30 5.18
N GLY A 114 4.09 10.89 4.03
CA GLY A 114 3.53 9.85 3.20
C GLY A 114 3.40 8.51 3.93
N SER A 115 4.42 8.10 4.69
CA SER A 115 4.37 6.88 5.48
C SER A 115 3.28 6.91 6.55
N ILE A 116 3.12 8.04 7.25
CA ILE A 116 2.07 8.21 8.25
C ILE A 116 0.68 8.14 7.59
N PHE A 117 0.45 8.85 6.48
CA PHE A 117 -0.82 8.82 5.77
C PHE A 117 -1.13 7.42 5.22
N PHE A 118 -0.12 6.68 4.77
CA PHE A 118 -0.29 5.30 4.34
C PHE A 118 -0.76 4.39 5.47
N ILE A 119 -0.12 4.49 6.64
CA ILE A 119 -0.51 3.70 7.82
C ILE A 119 -1.94 4.05 8.24
N ILE A 120 -2.30 5.34 8.28
CA ILE A 120 -3.67 5.78 8.57
C ILE A 120 -4.65 5.18 7.56
N GLY A 121 -4.32 5.20 6.26
CA GLY A 121 -5.15 4.60 5.21
C GLY A 121 -5.33 3.09 5.39
N ILE A 122 -4.27 2.34 5.73
CA ILE A 122 -4.36 0.91 6.03
C ILE A 122 -5.24 0.66 7.25
N CYS A 123 -5.05 1.42 8.34
CA CYS A 123 -5.86 1.30 9.55
C CYS A 123 -7.34 1.60 9.25
N PHE A 124 -7.63 2.63 8.46
CA PHE A 124 -8.99 2.94 8.02
C PHE A 124 -9.59 1.79 7.20
N GLY A 125 -8.84 1.25 6.23
CA GLY A 125 -9.26 0.10 5.44
C GLY A 125 -9.56 -1.12 6.30
N TYR A 126 -8.63 -1.46 7.19
CA TYR A 126 -8.70 -2.66 8.02
C TYR A 126 -9.77 -2.58 9.12
N TYR A 127 -9.86 -1.47 9.88
CA TYR A 127 -10.78 -1.35 11.02
C TYR A 127 -12.17 -0.87 10.65
N ILE A 128 -12.33 -0.17 9.54
CA ILE A 128 -13.61 0.43 9.14
C ILE A 128 -14.16 -0.22 7.89
N LEU A 129 -13.42 -0.21 6.78
CA LEU A 129 -13.96 -0.68 5.51
C LEU A 129 -14.11 -2.20 5.43
N VAL A 130 -13.16 -2.96 5.97
CA VAL A 130 -13.25 -4.43 5.96
C VAL A 130 -14.48 -4.91 6.73
N PRO A 131 -14.70 -4.55 8.02
CA PRO A 131 -15.89 -4.99 8.73
C PRO A 131 -17.18 -4.52 8.08
N PHE A 132 -17.26 -3.25 7.67
CA PHE A 132 -18.42 -2.71 6.98
C PHE A 132 -18.76 -3.47 5.69
N SER A 133 -17.75 -3.81 4.91
CA SER A 133 -17.95 -4.57 3.67
C SER A 133 -18.39 -6.00 3.93
N LEU A 134 -17.84 -6.66 4.95
CA LEU A 134 -18.24 -8.02 5.33
C LEU A 134 -19.68 -8.05 5.83
N ASP A 135 -20.09 -7.09 6.65
CA ASP A 135 -21.47 -6.92 7.11
C ASP A 135 -22.41 -6.69 5.93
N PHE A 136 -22.02 -5.82 5.00
CA PHE A 136 -22.82 -5.57 3.79
C PHE A 136 -22.99 -6.83 2.95
N PHE A 137 -21.92 -7.56 2.65
CA PHE A 137 -22.01 -8.79 1.86
C PHE A 137 -22.83 -9.89 2.56
N SER A 138 -22.72 -9.98 3.88
CA SER A 138 -23.52 -10.94 4.66
C SER A 138 -25.01 -10.61 4.64
N SER A 139 -25.37 -9.32 4.63
CA SER A 139 -26.77 -8.86 4.57
C SER A 139 -27.45 -9.11 3.23
N LEU A 140 -26.68 -9.31 2.16
CA LEU A 140 -27.22 -9.60 0.82
C LEU A 140 -27.79 -11.02 0.70
N ILE A 141 -27.45 -11.93 1.61
CA ILE A 141 -27.98 -13.31 1.57
C ILE A 141 -29.36 -13.33 2.22
N PRO A 142 -30.43 -13.69 1.49
CA PRO A 142 -31.78 -13.70 2.03
C PRO A 142 -31.90 -14.73 3.16
N VAL A 143 -32.40 -14.30 4.31
CA VAL A 143 -32.63 -15.15 5.48
C VAL A 143 -33.65 -16.29 5.17
N THR A 144 -34.45 -16.12 4.12
CA THR A 144 -35.50 -17.08 3.69
C THR A 144 -34.92 -18.39 3.15
N PHE A 145 -33.68 -18.37 2.67
CA PHE A 145 -33.00 -19.57 2.19
C PHE A 145 -31.93 -19.95 3.24
N ASN A 146 -31.99 -21.17 3.78
CA ASN A 146 -30.96 -21.71 4.69
C ASN A 146 -29.61 -21.88 3.99
N ILE A 147 -29.03 -20.75 3.49
CA ILE A 147 -27.75 -20.73 2.85
C ILE A 147 -26.69 -20.42 3.92
N GLU A 148 -25.79 -21.36 4.15
CA GLU A 148 -24.67 -21.16 5.07
C GLU A 148 -23.65 -20.18 4.48
N HIS A 149 -23.15 -19.25 5.32
CA HIS A 149 -22.10 -18.30 4.96
C HIS A 149 -20.72 -18.99 4.95
N ASN A 150 -20.45 -19.76 3.92
CA ASN A 150 -19.16 -20.44 3.77
C ASN A 150 -18.24 -19.63 2.89
N PHE A 151 -17.27 -18.93 3.50
CA PHE A 151 -16.22 -18.18 2.78
C PHE A 151 -14.95 -19.01 2.68
N THR A 152 -14.30 -18.99 1.53
CA THR A 152 -12.97 -19.57 1.40
C THR A 152 -11.91 -18.68 2.08
N LEU A 153 -11.04 -19.29 2.85
CA LEU A 153 -9.98 -18.58 3.59
C LEU A 153 -9.10 -17.72 2.68
N ASP A 154 -8.77 -18.22 1.50
CA ASP A 154 -7.98 -17.51 0.49
C ASP A 154 -8.68 -16.22 0.03
N ASN A 155 -9.95 -16.29 -0.37
CA ASN A 155 -10.70 -15.13 -0.81
C ASN A 155 -10.84 -14.09 0.31
N TYR A 156 -11.10 -14.53 1.54
CA TYR A 156 -11.19 -13.65 2.70
C TYR A 156 -9.87 -12.89 2.95
N LEU A 157 -8.74 -13.61 3.02
CA LEU A 157 -7.44 -12.99 3.29
C LEU A 157 -7.01 -12.03 2.18
N TYR A 158 -7.23 -12.39 0.91
CA TYR A 158 -6.98 -11.49 -0.20
C TYR A 158 -7.87 -10.25 -0.15
N PHE A 159 -9.15 -10.41 0.17
CA PHE A 159 -10.07 -9.29 0.30
C PHE A 159 -9.61 -8.29 1.38
N VAL A 160 -9.27 -8.79 2.58
CA VAL A 160 -8.78 -7.96 3.69
C VAL A 160 -7.51 -7.21 3.30
N LEU A 161 -6.54 -7.92 2.71
CA LEU A 161 -5.25 -7.32 2.32
C LEU A 161 -5.40 -6.31 1.20
N TRP A 162 -6.10 -6.65 0.12
CA TRP A 162 -6.27 -5.76 -1.02
C TRP A 162 -7.06 -4.51 -0.67
N LEU A 163 -8.15 -4.65 0.08
CA LEU A 163 -8.97 -3.51 0.48
C LEU A 163 -8.16 -2.55 1.36
N SER A 164 -7.45 -3.08 2.36
CA SER A 164 -6.59 -2.27 3.24
C SER A 164 -5.45 -1.59 2.47
N PHE A 165 -4.79 -2.33 1.57
CA PHE A 165 -3.71 -1.79 0.75
C PHE A 165 -4.18 -0.68 -0.20
N LEU A 166 -5.31 -0.87 -0.88
CA LEU A 166 -5.90 0.14 -1.77
C LEU A 166 -6.27 1.41 -0.99
N CYS A 167 -6.83 1.29 0.22
CA CYS A 167 -7.07 2.44 1.07
C CYS A 167 -5.77 3.18 1.40
N GLY A 168 -4.71 2.45 1.76
CA GLY A 168 -3.39 3.03 1.98
C GLY A 168 -2.89 3.81 0.76
N LEU A 169 -3.05 3.26 -0.45
CA LEU A 169 -2.66 3.93 -1.70
C LEU A 169 -3.51 5.19 -1.97
N ILE A 170 -4.83 5.14 -1.75
CA ILE A 170 -5.70 6.30 -1.92
C ILE A 170 -5.28 7.44 -0.99
N PHE A 171 -4.88 7.13 0.25
CA PHE A 171 -4.37 8.12 1.19
C PHE A 171 -3.01 8.72 0.78
N GLN A 172 -2.33 8.17 -0.22
CA GLN A 172 -1.14 8.79 -0.82
C GLN A 172 -1.49 9.95 -1.77
N LEU A 173 -2.72 10.00 -2.34
CA LEU A 173 -3.10 11.05 -3.30
C LEU A 173 -2.90 12.48 -2.78
N PRO A 174 -3.26 12.82 -1.51
CA PRO A 174 -2.98 14.15 -0.97
C PRO A 174 -1.49 14.47 -0.90
N VAL A 175 -0.65 13.47 -0.56
CA VAL A 175 0.80 13.65 -0.45
C VAL A 175 1.43 13.87 -1.83
N ILE A 176 0.99 13.10 -2.82
CA ILE A 176 1.42 13.25 -4.23
C ILE A 176 1.00 14.63 -4.75
N SER A 177 -0.23 15.08 -4.49
CA SER A 177 -0.73 16.38 -4.94
C SER A 177 0.05 17.54 -4.31
N LEU A 178 0.37 17.47 -3.03
CA LEU A 178 1.22 18.44 -2.35
C LEU A 178 2.63 18.51 -2.95
N TYR A 179 3.20 17.36 -3.31
CA TYR A 179 4.50 17.30 -3.94
C TYR A 179 4.48 17.93 -5.33
N LEU A 180 3.51 17.57 -6.18
CA LEU A 180 3.35 18.13 -7.52
C LEU A 180 3.12 19.65 -7.50
N THR A 181 2.43 20.16 -6.48
CA THR A 181 2.25 21.59 -6.28
C THR A 181 3.58 22.28 -5.90
N LYS A 182 4.39 21.66 -5.04
CA LYS A 182 5.71 22.21 -4.67
C LYS A 182 6.70 22.28 -5.84
N ILE A 183 6.58 21.34 -6.79
CA ILE A 183 7.37 21.32 -8.02
C ILE A 183 6.89 22.38 -9.02
N GLY A 184 5.69 22.95 -8.82
CA GLY A 184 5.09 23.91 -9.74
C GLY A 184 4.40 23.28 -10.95
N LEU A 185 4.29 21.94 -10.99
CA LEU A 185 3.55 21.22 -12.03
C LEU A 185 2.04 21.38 -11.86
N LEU A 186 1.55 21.47 -10.62
CA LEU A 186 0.17 21.79 -10.30
C LEU A 186 0.07 23.25 -9.87
N THR A 187 -0.21 24.13 -10.83
CA THR A 187 -0.55 25.54 -10.53
C THR A 187 -2.05 25.67 -10.29
N SER A 188 -2.45 26.65 -9.46
CA SER A 188 -3.88 26.94 -9.20
C SER A 188 -4.67 27.21 -10.50
N ALA A 189 -4.02 27.77 -11.52
CA ALA A 189 -4.60 27.99 -12.83
C ALA A 189 -4.90 26.68 -13.56
N PHE A 190 -4.02 25.67 -13.46
CA PHE A 190 -4.21 24.35 -14.04
C PHE A 190 -5.41 23.64 -13.41
N LEU A 191 -5.52 23.66 -12.08
CA LEU A 191 -6.65 23.06 -11.35
C LEU A 191 -7.99 23.75 -11.65
N GLN A 192 -8.00 25.06 -11.86
CA GLN A 192 -9.21 25.80 -12.23
C GLN A 192 -9.68 25.48 -13.64
N HIS A 193 -8.76 25.22 -14.57
CA HIS A 193 -9.10 24.86 -15.95
C HIS A 193 -9.80 23.50 -16.07
N TYR A 194 -9.42 22.52 -15.21
CA TYR A 194 -10.01 21.18 -15.20
C TYR A 194 -11.19 20.99 -14.24
N ARG A 195 -11.60 22.04 -13.53
CA ARG A 195 -12.76 22.02 -12.59
C ARG A 195 -14.10 22.28 -13.28
N LYS A 196 -14.14 22.43 -14.61
CA LYS A 196 -15.40 22.59 -15.35
C LYS A 196 -15.99 21.27 -15.77
#